data_0d889cee5945cce55aecfdb5af8d3114
#
_entry.id   0d889cee5945cce55aecfdb5af8d3114
#
_cell.length_a   1.000
_cell.length_b   1.000
_cell.length_c   1.000
_cell.angle_alpha   90.00
_cell.angle_beta   90.00
_cell.angle_gamma   90.00
#
_symmetry.space_group_name_H-M   'P 1'
#
loop_
_entity.id
_entity.type
_entity.pdbx_description
1 polymer ?
#
loop_
_entity_poly.entity_id
_entity_poly.type
_entity_poly.pdbx_seq_one_letter_code
_entity_poly.pdbx_strand_id
1 'polypeptide(L)'
;MVHATEIIGAETYDAHGNFVGRVKELFIEPADQANRVSRVLLGRGQYRPLVARYDQIGEVTPGKIKLTTDESALEPYSPNEAWLAMRKDLLDQQIIDTRGRKVVRINDIDLLEQRTNGNVEMRVVQVDVGLPGAVRRLLQGVLTPAAIRRIQAKLPPRKILWEFVNLIEPDPLRRVKLRLSSQKLASLHPADLADIMEELSPVERQSIVNSLDEETAADAIAELDKRLQTQVVEKLDPEKAADIIEEMRPDEAADLLANLAPERSQEIIDEMPGREAHEVQELLRFEHDTAGGMMNTEVVIVAEDATRGEVVDYIRFHDVPLDQLDNVILIDRDSVLRGKVRVSRLLLADTEQRMSELSTDEHVFVRPEAKQKEVFELFDKYNLRSLPVVDDENRPIGAITVDDVVSHMRALL
;
A
#
# COMPACT_ATOMS: atom_id res chain seq x y z
N MET A 1 12.39 -24.50 18.39
CA MET A 1 12.40 -23.18 17.75
C MET A 1 13.72 -22.51 18.10
N VAL A 2 14.47 -22.06 17.11
CA VAL A 2 15.82 -21.47 17.24
C VAL A 2 15.76 -20.09 16.59
N HIS A 3 16.56 -19.16 17.06
CA HIS A 3 16.61 -17.81 16.52
C HIS A 3 17.76 -17.66 15.52
N ALA A 4 17.56 -16.90 14.45
CA ALA A 4 18.60 -16.70 13.43
C ALA A 4 19.90 -16.13 14.04
N THR A 5 19.76 -15.20 15.02
CA THR A 5 20.91 -14.63 15.73
C THR A 5 21.69 -15.69 16.56
N GLU A 6 21.06 -16.77 17.04
CA GLU A 6 21.73 -17.87 17.76
C GLU A 6 22.49 -18.81 16.81
N ILE A 7 22.09 -18.86 15.52
CA ILE A 7 22.74 -19.67 14.49
C ILE A 7 23.86 -18.89 13.81
N ILE A 8 23.66 -17.61 13.54
CA ILE A 8 24.71 -16.74 13.00
C ILE A 8 25.88 -16.66 13.99
N GLY A 9 27.06 -17.07 13.55
CA GLY A 9 28.25 -17.20 14.39
C GLY A 9 28.48 -18.61 14.95
N ALA A 10 27.50 -19.52 14.82
CA ALA A 10 27.62 -20.89 15.30
C ALA A 10 28.79 -21.64 14.64
N GLU A 11 29.45 -22.48 15.42
CA GLU A 11 30.52 -23.36 14.94
C GLU A 11 29.92 -24.52 14.13
N THR A 12 30.50 -24.79 12.96
CA THR A 12 30.02 -25.84 12.06
C THR A 12 31.09 -26.94 11.97
N TYR A 13 30.63 -28.17 12.10
CA TYR A 13 31.44 -29.38 12.07
C TYR A 13 30.93 -30.32 10.97
N ASP A 14 31.85 -31.03 10.31
CA ASP A 14 31.54 -32.06 9.30
C ASP A 14 30.98 -33.36 9.91
N ALA A 15 30.68 -34.34 9.09
CA ALA A 15 30.17 -35.64 9.52
C ALA A 15 31.13 -36.37 10.49
N HIS A 16 32.43 -36.13 10.36
CA HIS A 16 33.48 -36.72 11.19
C HIS A 16 33.80 -35.92 12.47
N GLY A 17 33.21 -34.73 12.63
CA GLY A 17 33.42 -33.86 13.78
C GLY A 17 34.59 -32.89 13.59
N ASN A 18 35.12 -32.72 12.38
CA ASN A 18 36.14 -31.72 12.09
C ASN A 18 35.50 -30.34 11.96
N PHE A 19 36.18 -29.31 12.45
CA PHE A 19 35.73 -27.92 12.36
C PHE A 19 35.85 -27.39 10.94
N VAL A 20 34.74 -27.05 10.32
CA VAL A 20 34.64 -26.50 8.96
C VAL A 20 34.70 -24.97 8.95
N GLY A 21 34.01 -24.32 9.88
CA GLY A 21 33.93 -22.86 9.95
C GLY A 21 32.83 -22.35 10.87
N ARG A 22 32.57 -21.03 10.78
CA ARG A 22 31.46 -20.40 11.50
C ARG A 22 30.42 -19.90 10.52
N VAL A 23 29.15 -19.99 10.90
CA VAL A 23 28.04 -19.43 10.12
C VAL A 23 28.20 -17.93 9.99
N LYS A 24 28.24 -17.43 8.77
CA LYS A 24 28.32 -16.01 8.42
C LYS A 24 26.99 -15.46 7.98
N GLU A 25 26.17 -16.29 7.28
CA GLU A 25 24.90 -15.90 6.70
C GLU A 25 23.99 -17.12 6.53
N LEU A 26 22.68 -16.87 6.54
CA LEU A 26 21.64 -17.82 6.19
C LEU A 26 20.88 -17.29 4.99
N PHE A 27 20.66 -18.12 3.98
CA PHE A 27 19.95 -17.70 2.77
C PHE A 27 18.61 -18.39 2.61
N ILE A 28 17.62 -17.63 2.17
CA ILE A 28 16.35 -18.10 1.63
C ILE A 28 16.42 -17.94 0.11
N GLU A 29 15.80 -18.85 -0.62
CA GLU A 29 15.56 -18.75 -2.06
C GLU A 29 14.04 -18.61 -2.29
N PRO A 30 13.52 -17.38 -2.41
CA PRO A 30 12.08 -17.14 -2.45
C PRO A 30 11.35 -17.85 -3.60
N ALA A 31 12.03 -18.05 -4.73
CA ALA A 31 11.48 -18.73 -5.91
C ALA A 31 11.30 -20.25 -5.71
N ASP A 32 12.05 -20.88 -4.78
CA ASP A 32 11.92 -22.31 -4.46
C ASP A 32 10.92 -22.51 -3.31
N GLN A 33 11.29 -22.08 -2.10
CA GLN A 33 10.42 -22.08 -0.93
C GLN A 33 10.65 -20.81 -0.12
N ALA A 34 9.66 -19.91 -0.14
CA ALA A 34 9.77 -18.54 0.39
C ALA A 34 10.10 -18.45 1.90
N ASN A 35 9.99 -19.54 2.63
CA ASN A 35 10.26 -19.57 4.07
C ASN A 35 11.32 -20.61 4.51
N ARG A 36 11.95 -21.32 3.57
CA ARG A 36 12.98 -22.32 3.90
C ARG A 36 14.38 -21.73 3.80
N VAL A 37 15.21 -21.97 4.83
CA VAL A 37 16.65 -21.73 4.75
C VAL A 37 17.23 -22.71 3.74
N SER A 38 17.58 -22.20 2.57
CA SER A 38 18.09 -23.04 1.47
C SER A 38 19.59 -23.33 1.59
N ARG A 39 20.34 -22.37 2.15
CA ARG A 39 21.81 -22.44 2.25
C ARG A 39 22.35 -21.75 3.50
N VAL A 40 23.50 -22.22 3.97
CA VAL A 40 24.26 -21.67 5.10
C VAL A 40 25.67 -21.33 4.61
N LEU A 41 26.06 -20.07 4.76
CA LEU A 41 27.41 -19.58 4.42
C LEU A 41 28.35 -19.82 5.61
N LEU A 42 29.44 -20.51 5.35
CA LEU A 42 30.47 -20.85 6.33
C LEU A 42 31.78 -20.11 6.03
N GLY A 43 32.31 -19.44 7.05
CA GLY A 43 33.59 -18.74 6.94
C GLY A 43 34.60 -19.21 7.94
N ARG A 44 35.88 -19.40 7.48
CA ARG A 44 37.01 -19.82 8.31
C ARG A 44 38.23 -18.95 8.02
N GLY A 45 38.41 -17.89 8.81
CA GLY A 45 39.55 -17.00 8.70
C GLY A 45 39.69 -16.40 7.30
N GLN A 46 40.84 -16.58 6.64
CA GLN A 46 41.12 -16.08 5.28
C GLN A 46 40.82 -17.09 4.16
N TYR A 47 40.33 -18.29 4.53
CA TYR A 47 39.95 -19.29 3.53
C TYR A 47 38.70 -18.84 2.75
N ARG A 48 38.58 -19.31 1.50
CA ARG A 48 37.41 -19.08 0.67
C ARG A 48 36.15 -19.57 1.41
N PRO A 49 35.11 -18.78 1.53
CA PRO A 49 33.88 -19.20 2.18
C PRO A 49 33.23 -20.38 1.45
N LEU A 50 32.62 -21.28 2.21
CA LEU A 50 31.90 -22.45 1.72
C LEU A 50 30.42 -22.31 1.95
N VAL A 51 29.61 -23.01 1.17
CA VAL A 51 28.16 -23.06 1.29
C VAL A 51 27.72 -24.49 1.56
N ALA A 52 26.98 -24.68 2.66
CA ALA A 52 26.24 -25.90 2.93
C ALA A 52 24.76 -25.70 2.50
N ARG A 53 24.22 -26.70 1.78
CA ARG A 53 22.81 -26.74 1.41
C ARG A 53 21.99 -27.32 2.57
N TYR A 54 20.68 -27.03 2.57
CA TYR A 54 19.77 -27.49 3.63
C TYR A 54 19.79 -29.02 3.83
N ASP A 55 19.92 -29.77 2.74
CA ASP A 55 20.00 -31.25 2.74
C ASP A 55 21.32 -31.83 3.30
N GLN A 56 22.31 -30.98 3.53
CA GLN A 56 23.59 -31.32 4.15
C GLN A 56 23.63 -31.01 5.66
N ILE A 57 22.53 -30.50 6.26
CA ILE A 57 22.46 -30.16 7.67
C ILE A 57 21.84 -31.32 8.45
N GLY A 58 22.59 -31.89 9.39
CA GLY A 58 22.16 -33.03 10.21
C GLY A 58 21.60 -32.64 11.57
N GLU A 59 22.22 -31.66 12.23
CA GLU A 59 21.80 -31.19 13.55
C GLU A 59 22.08 -29.70 13.71
N VAL A 60 21.14 -29.00 14.33
CA VAL A 60 21.26 -27.56 14.64
C VAL A 60 20.99 -27.39 16.13
N THR A 61 21.93 -26.76 16.81
CA THR A 61 21.78 -26.36 18.22
C THR A 61 22.29 -24.93 18.40
N PRO A 62 21.85 -24.20 19.42
CA PRO A 62 22.38 -22.88 19.68
C PRO A 62 23.91 -22.86 19.75
N GLY A 63 24.54 -22.13 18.82
CA GLY A 63 25.99 -22.01 18.73
C GLY A 63 26.72 -23.15 18.00
N LYS A 64 26.02 -24.21 17.53
CA LYS A 64 26.68 -25.34 16.86
C LYS A 64 25.80 -25.97 15.78
N ILE A 65 26.41 -26.25 14.60
CA ILE A 65 25.79 -27.00 13.50
C ILE A 65 26.68 -28.24 13.21
N LYS A 66 26.05 -29.39 12.96
CA LYS A 66 26.67 -30.57 12.46
C LYS A 66 26.15 -30.90 11.07
N LEU A 67 27.07 -31.08 10.13
CA LEU A 67 26.75 -31.49 8.75
C LEU A 67 26.63 -33.00 8.64
N THR A 68 25.94 -33.47 7.61
CA THR A 68 25.84 -34.89 7.22
C THR A 68 26.92 -35.28 6.24
N THR A 69 27.73 -34.34 5.74
CA THR A 69 28.74 -34.49 4.70
C THR A 69 30.11 -33.99 5.19
N ASP A 70 31.16 -34.34 4.44
CA ASP A 70 32.51 -33.83 4.68
C ASP A 70 32.69 -32.42 4.09
N GLU A 71 33.70 -31.70 4.58
CA GLU A 71 34.04 -30.35 4.10
C GLU A 71 34.28 -30.35 2.57
N SER A 72 34.87 -31.42 1.99
CA SER A 72 35.14 -31.54 0.59
C SER A 72 33.92 -31.62 -0.33
N ALA A 73 32.75 -31.93 0.22
CA ALA A 73 31.46 -31.97 -0.49
C ALA A 73 30.71 -30.62 -0.48
N LEU A 74 31.28 -29.61 0.17
CA LEU A 74 30.71 -28.29 0.21
C LEU A 74 31.13 -27.44 -1.00
N GLU A 75 30.25 -26.62 -1.48
CA GLU A 75 30.48 -25.73 -2.62
C GLU A 75 31.19 -24.43 -2.20
N PRO A 76 32.16 -23.93 -2.98
CA PRO A 76 32.69 -22.59 -2.77
C PRO A 76 31.60 -21.54 -2.98
N TYR A 77 31.54 -20.53 -2.08
CA TYR A 77 30.58 -19.46 -2.20
C TYR A 77 30.76 -18.64 -3.49
N SER A 78 29.67 -18.45 -4.21
CA SER A 78 29.54 -17.53 -5.31
C SER A 78 28.31 -16.64 -5.05
N PRO A 79 28.42 -15.31 -5.11
CA PRO A 79 27.28 -14.42 -4.95
C PRO A 79 26.16 -14.77 -5.93
N ASN A 80 24.93 -14.83 -5.43
CA ASN A 80 23.74 -15.07 -6.23
C ASN A 80 22.63 -14.12 -5.78
N GLU A 81 22.19 -13.27 -6.70
CA GLU A 81 21.14 -12.29 -6.42
C GLU A 81 19.77 -12.91 -6.13
N ALA A 82 19.54 -14.18 -6.54
CA ALA A 82 18.31 -14.88 -6.20
C ALA A 82 18.19 -15.27 -4.71
N TRP A 83 19.27 -15.17 -3.94
CA TRP A 83 19.30 -15.51 -2.52
C TRP A 83 19.07 -14.28 -1.64
N LEU A 84 18.08 -14.39 -0.76
CA LEU A 84 17.80 -13.40 0.26
C LEU A 84 18.62 -13.72 1.52
N ALA A 85 19.52 -12.83 1.90
CA ALA A 85 20.43 -13.02 3.04
C ALA A 85 19.75 -12.56 4.34
N MET A 86 19.54 -13.47 5.30
CA MET A 86 18.80 -13.13 6.53
C MET A 86 19.47 -12.06 7.36
N ARG A 87 20.80 -12.11 7.50
CA ARG A 87 21.53 -11.12 8.28
C ARG A 87 21.60 -9.77 7.59
N LYS A 88 21.88 -9.77 6.28
CA LYS A 88 22.11 -8.55 5.52
C LYS A 88 20.81 -7.88 5.09
N ASP A 89 19.85 -8.69 4.61
CA ASP A 89 18.67 -8.20 3.90
C ASP A 89 17.40 -8.23 4.77
N LEU A 90 17.43 -8.83 5.98
CA LEU A 90 16.27 -8.92 6.88
C LEU A 90 16.54 -8.35 8.26
N LEU A 91 17.61 -8.75 8.96
CA LEU A 91 17.88 -8.23 10.30
C LEU A 91 18.18 -6.74 10.23
N ASP A 92 17.57 -5.96 11.14
CA ASP A 92 17.58 -4.49 11.20
C ASP A 92 16.84 -3.76 10.07
N GLN A 93 16.31 -4.49 9.10
CA GLN A 93 15.56 -3.84 8.03
C GLN A 93 14.15 -3.50 8.49
N GLN A 94 13.60 -2.45 7.89
CA GLN A 94 12.19 -2.11 8.01
C GLN A 94 11.37 -3.05 7.11
N ILE A 95 10.23 -3.45 7.61
CA ILE A 95 9.24 -4.28 6.91
C ILE A 95 7.86 -3.72 7.14
N ILE A 96 6.96 -4.02 6.23
CA ILE A 96 5.53 -3.75 6.40
C ILE A 96 4.88 -4.96 7.05
N ASP A 97 4.26 -4.74 8.22
CA ASP A 97 3.33 -5.68 8.82
C ASP A 97 1.96 -5.48 8.17
N THR A 98 1.64 -6.29 7.16
CA THR A 98 0.38 -6.17 6.43
C THR A 98 -0.87 -6.48 7.27
N ARG A 99 -0.72 -7.20 8.39
CA ARG A 99 -1.81 -7.43 9.34
C ARG A 99 -1.97 -6.28 10.32
N GLY A 100 -0.85 -5.78 10.86
CA GLY A 100 -0.83 -4.65 11.80
C GLY A 100 -0.84 -3.28 11.08
N ARG A 101 -0.79 -3.26 9.75
CA ARG A 101 -0.86 -2.07 8.89
C ARG A 101 0.10 -0.98 9.33
N LYS A 102 1.38 -1.35 9.48
CA LYS A 102 2.45 -0.44 9.95
C LYS A 102 3.83 -0.91 9.57
N VAL A 103 4.76 0.02 9.58
CA VAL A 103 6.18 -0.26 9.39
C VAL A 103 6.82 -0.64 10.72
N VAL A 104 7.60 -1.71 10.71
CA VAL A 104 8.31 -2.21 11.90
C VAL A 104 9.71 -2.68 11.51
N ARG A 105 10.62 -2.75 12.51
CA ARG A 105 11.99 -3.23 12.31
C ARG A 105 12.16 -4.67 12.81
N ILE A 106 12.77 -5.53 11.99
CA ILE A 106 13.10 -6.90 12.37
C ILE A 106 14.29 -6.89 13.34
N ASN A 107 14.06 -7.35 14.56
CA ASN A 107 15.10 -7.53 15.58
C ASN A 107 15.69 -8.93 15.56
N ASP A 108 14.88 -9.96 15.26
CA ASP A 108 15.32 -11.34 15.12
C ASP A 108 14.34 -12.15 14.24
N ILE A 109 14.74 -13.35 13.83
CA ILE A 109 13.94 -14.24 12.98
C ILE A 109 13.83 -15.59 13.71
N ASP A 110 12.60 -16.06 13.88
CA ASP A 110 12.31 -17.35 14.50
C ASP A 110 12.27 -18.47 13.46
N LEU A 111 13.09 -19.45 13.64
CA LEU A 111 13.24 -20.62 12.78
C LEU A 111 12.66 -21.87 13.45
N LEU A 112 11.82 -22.59 12.74
CA LEU A 112 11.33 -23.91 13.13
C LEU A 112 12.19 -24.97 12.46
N GLU A 113 12.71 -25.87 13.28
CA GLU A 113 13.40 -27.06 12.80
C GLU A 113 12.39 -28.16 12.49
N GLN A 114 12.45 -28.71 11.31
CA GLN A 114 11.70 -29.88 10.87
C GLN A 114 12.67 -30.97 10.42
N ARG A 115 12.44 -32.21 10.84
CA ARG A 115 13.24 -33.35 10.36
C ARG A 115 12.56 -34.02 9.18
N THR A 116 13.24 -34.02 8.04
CA THR A 116 12.77 -34.63 6.80
C THR A 116 13.86 -35.56 6.27
N ASN A 117 13.56 -36.84 6.14
CA ASN A 117 14.49 -37.84 5.63
C ASN A 117 15.88 -37.89 6.31
N GLY A 118 15.93 -37.64 7.63
CA GLY A 118 17.17 -37.65 8.39
C GLY A 118 17.95 -36.32 8.41
N ASN A 119 17.53 -35.33 7.66
CA ASN A 119 18.12 -34.00 7.59
C ASN A 119 17.25 -33.00 8.37
N VAL A 120 17.84 -31.90 8.79
CA VAL A 120 17.16 -30.81 9.50
C VAL A 120 16.87 -29.66 8.52
N GLU A 121 15.59 -29.42 8.22
CA GLU A 121 15.16 -28.22 7.52
C GLU A 121 14.84 -27.12 8.53
N MET A 122 15.35 -25.91 8.28
CA MET A 122 14.99 -24.72 9.04
C MET A 122 14.02 -23.88 8.23
N ARG A 123 12.87 -23.54 8.83
CA ARG A 123 11.85 -22.70 8.19
C ARG A 123 11.57 -21.46 9.00
N VAL A 124 11.51 -20.30 8.34
CA VAL A 124 11.06 -19.06 8.94
C VAL A 124 9.58 -19.18 9.25
N VAL A 125 9.20 -18.92 10.51
CA VAL A 125 7.83 -18.95 10.97
C VAL A 125 7.32 -17.55 11.26
N GLN A 126 8.16 -16.75 11.92
CA GLN A 126 7.81 -15.41 12.36
C GLN A 126 9.06 -14.56 12.55
N VAL A 127 8.86 -13.24 12.59
CA VAL A 127 9.89 -12.28 12.92
C VAL A 127 9.60 -11.64 14.29
N ASP A 128 10.64 -11.38 15.05
CA ASP A 128 10.56 -10.66 16.34
C ASP A 128 10.85 -9.18 16.09
N VAL A 129 9.84 -8.34 16.29
CA VAL A 129 9.91 -6.88 16.16
C VAL A 129 9.86 -6.19 17.52
N GLY A 130 9.86 -6.98 18.60
CA GLY A 130 9.78 -6.53 19.98
C GLY A 130 11.13 -6.35 20.66
N LEU A 131 11.09 -5.74 21.86
CA LEU A 131 12.27 -5.57 22.71
C LEU A 131 13.03 -6.87 23.05
N PRO A 132 12.38 -8.05 23.20
CA PRO A 132 13.10 -9.28 23.46
C PRO A 132 14.14 -9.64 22.39
N GLY A 133 13.80 -9.48 21.08
CA GLY A 133 14.73 -9.71 19.99
C GLY A 133 15.92 -8.74 20.02
N ALA A 134 15.64 -7.44 20.20
CA ALA A 134 16.65 -6.41 20.31
C ALA A 134 17.62 -6.66 21.49
N VAL A 135 17.09 -7.02 22.67
CA VAL A 135 17.90 -7.34 23.86
C VAL A 135 18.80 -8.55 23.60
N ARG A 136 18.27 -9.62 22.96
CA ARG A 136 19.07 -10.80 22.62
C ARG A 136 20.28 -10.39 21.79
N ARG A 137 20.04 -9.65 20.76
CA ARG A 137 21.05 -9.25 19.80
C ARG A 137 22.12 -8.32 20.40
N LEU A 138 21.73 -7.33 21.20
CA LEU A 138 22.64 -6.39 21.84
C LEU A 138 23.53 -7.04 22.90
N LEU A 139 22.99 -8.02 23.61
CA LEU A 139 23.67 -8.67 24.73
C LEU A 139 24.35 -10.02 24.36
N GLN A 140 24.15 -10.48 23.12
CA GLN A 140 24.81 -11.69 22.62
C GLN A 140 26.33 -11.49 22.55
N GLY A 141 27.05 -12.40 23.16
CA GLY A 141 28.54 -12.30 23.30
C GLY A 141 29.01 -11.48 24.51
N VAL A 142 28.10 -10.74 25.21
CA VAL A 142 28.40 -10.00 26.45
C VAL A 142 27.90 -10.75 27.67
N LEU A 143 26.69 -11.30 27.59
CA LEU A 143 26.04 -12.04 28.66
C LEU A 143 25.82 -13.52 28.29
N THR A 144 25.67 -14.35 29.32
CA THR A 144 25.34 -15.77 29.10
C THR A 144 23.90 -15.91 28.55
N PRO A 145 23.61 -16.92 27.70
CA PRO A 145 22.26 -17.15 27.19
C PRO A 145 21.17 -17.27 28.26
N ALA A 146 21.53 -17.79 29.45
CA ALA A 146 20.61 -17.90 30.58
C ALA A 146 20.26 -16.52 31.19
N ALA A 147 21.21 -15.59 31.25
CA ALA A 147 20.99 -14.23 31.73
C ALA A 147 20.13 -13.44 30.75
N ILE A 148 20.40 -13.56 29.45
CA ILE A 148 19.60 -12.94 28.37
C ILE A 148 18.13 -13.40 28.44
N ARG A 149 17.89 -14.72 28.56
CA ARG A 149 16.53 -15.27 28.70
C ARG A 149 15.76 -14.75 29.90
N ARG A 150 16.46 -14.53 31.07
CA ARG A 150 15.83 -13.94 32.24
C ARG A 150 15.39 -12.49 32.05
N ILE A 151 16.16 -11.71 31.29
CA ILE A 151 15.79 -10.32 30.94
C ILE A 151 14.61 -10.33 29.97
N GLN A 152 14.66 -11.16 28.94
CA GLN A 152 13.61 -11.29 27.93
C GLN A 152 12.26 -11.72 28.49
N ALA A 153 12.25 -12.62 29.49
CA ALA A 153 11.03 -13.10 30.15
C ALA A 153 10.18 -11.97 30.81
N LYS A 154 10.78 -10.80 31.03
CA LYS A 154 10.10 -9.63 31.61
C LYS A 154 9.56 -8.66 30.53
N LEU A 155 9.86 -8.88 29.28
CA LEU A 155 9.49 -7.99 28.16
C LEU A 155 8.35 -8.61 27.35
N PRO A 156 7.34 -7.82 26.93
CA PRO A 156 6.25 -8.33 26.10
C PRO A 156 6.80 -8.76 24.72
N PRO A 157 6.54 -10.00 24.29
CA PRO A 157 6.92 -10.45 22.95
C PRO A 157 6.02 -9.75 21.92
N ARG A 158 6.63 -9.30 20.82
CA ARG A 158 5.90 -8.75 19.67
C ARG A 158 6.43 -9.45 18.42
N LYS A 159 5.63 -10.37 17.90
CA LYS A 159 6.01 -11.26 16.80
C LYS A 159 5.00 -11.18 15.69
N ILE A 160 5.48 -11.21 14.45
CA ILE A 160 4.68 -11.16 13.22
C ILE A 160 4.95 -12.46 12.45
N LEU A 161 3.88 -13.16 12.05
CA LEU A 161 4.00 -14.34 11.22
C LEU A 161 4.61 -13.98 9.87
N TRP A 162 5.46 -14.84 9.33
CA TRP A 162 6.18 -14.62 8.07
C TRP A 162 5.25 -14.31 6.88
N GLU A 163 4.07 -14.86 6.88
CA GLU A 163 3.05 -14.61 5.84
C GLU A 163 2.53 -13.15 5.80
N PHE A 164 2.65 -12.41 6.92
CA PHE A 164 2.26 -11.00 7.01
C PHE A 164 3.45 -10.04 6.88
N VAL A 165 4.63 -10.56 6.62
CA VAL A 165 5.84 -9.76 6.41
C VAL A 165 5.92 -9.36 4.95
N ASN A 166 6.01 -8.07 4.68
CA ASN A 166 6.33 -7.52 3.38
C ASN A 166 7.65 -6.75 3.45
N LEU A 167 8.58 -7.12 2.59
CA LEU A 167 9.92 -6.54 2.57
C LEU A 167 9.92 -5.27 1.72
N ILE A 168 10.48 -4.20 2.27
CA ILE A 168 10.70 -2.95 1.57
C ILE A 168 12.04 -3.09 0.82
N GLU A 169 11.99 -3.10 -0.51
CA GLU A 169 13.19 -3.23 -1.34
C GLU A 169 13.39 -1.96 -2.17
N PRO A 170 14.33 -1.10 -1.79
CA PRO A 170 14.63 0.15 -2.51
C PRO A 170 15.39 -0.08 -3.82
N ASP A 171 15.99 -1.26 -4.05
CA ASP A 171 16.75 -1.54 -5.27
C ASP A 171 15.86 -2.10 -6.39
N PRO A 172 15.69 -1.36 -7.52
CA PRO A 172 14.88 -1.80 -8.66
C PRO A 172 15.30 -3.14 -9.26
N LEU A 173 16.59 -3.46 -9.25
CA LEU A 173 17.13 -4.72 -9.79
C LEU A 173 16.74 -5.95 -8.94
N ARG A 174 16.42 -5.74 -7.67
CA ARG A 174 15.96 -6.79 -6.75
C ARG A 174 14.44 -6.98 -6.74
N ARG A 175 13.65 -6.08 -7.33
CA ARG A 175 12.17 -6.15 -7.37
C ARG A 175 11.61 -7.42 -7.98
N VAL A 176 12.34 -8.04 -8.92
CA VAL A 176 11.92 -9.32 -9.54
C VAL A 176 11.71 -10.42 -8.49
N LYS A 177 12.38 -10.35 -7.34
CA LYS A 177 12.25 -11.30 -6.23
C LYS A 177 10.99 -11.08 -5.38
N LEU A 178 10.38 -9.90 -5.44
CA LEU A 178 9.32 -9.45 -4.53
C LEU A 178 7.95 -9.27 -5.20
N ARG A 179 7.74 -9.81 -6.42
CA ARG A 179 6.43 -9.77 -7.09
C ARG A 179 5.26 -10.33 -6.25
N LEU A 180 5.54 -11.20 -5.29
CA LEU A 180 4.55 -11.67 -4.30
C LEU A 180 4.17 -10.60 -3.27
N SER A 181 4.95 -9.54 -3.18
CA SER A 181 4.85 -8.44 -2.22
C SER A 181 3.83 -7.38 -2.66
N SER A 182 3.82 -7.00 -3.95
CA SER A 182 2.90 -5.98 -4.47
C SER A 182 1.42 -6.39 -4.39
N GLN A 183 1.11 -7.66 -4.66
CA GLN A 183 -0.27 -8.17 -4.55
C GLN A 183 -0.84 -8.08 -3.13
N LYS A 184 0.00 -8.24 -2.11
CA LYS A 184 -0.44 -8.08 -0.71
C LYS A 184 -0.68 -6.63 -0.34
N LEU A 185 0.11 -5.70 -0.86
CA LEU A 185 -0.08 -4.26 -0.67
C LEU A 185 -1.33 -3.77 -1.39
N ALA A 186 -1.52 -4.17 -2.63
CA ALA A 186 -2.71 -3.86 -3.42
C ALA A 186 -4.03 -4.40 -2.81
N SER A 187 -3.97 -5.35 -1.87
CA SER A 187 -5.14 -5.84 -1.14
C SER A 187 -5.47 -5.05 0.14
N LEU A 188 -4.64 -4.08 0.53
CA LEU A 188 -4.92 -3.20 1.67
C LEU A 188 -5.91 -2.11 1.27
N HIS A 189 -6.63 -1.58 2.26
CA HIS A 189 -7.43 -0.38 2.03
C HIS A 189 -6.51 0.81 1.70
N PRO A 190 -6.88 1.70 0.74
CA PRO A 190 -6.06 2.84 0.36
C PRO A 190 -5.55 3.67 1.54
N ALA A 191 -6.42 4.01 2.49
CA ALA A 191 -6.05 4.74 3.70
C ALA A 191 -5.00 4.02 4.58
N ASP A 192 -5.07 2.67 4.70
CA ASP A 192 -4.06 1.90 5.43
C ASP A 192 -2.71 1.88 4.69
N LEU A 193 -2.76 1.90 3.36
CA LEU A 193 -1.57 1.96 2.52
C LEU A 193 -0.92 3.35 2.62
N ALA A 194 -1.72 4.41 2.66
CA ALA A 194 -1.27 5.78 2.90
C ALA A 194 -0.57 5.90 4.27
N ASP A 195 -1.18 5.40 5.36
CA ASP A 195 -0.57 5.39 6.69
C ASP A 195 0.82 4.72 6.69
N ILE A 196 0.94 3.58 5.98
CA ILE A 196 2.23 2.90 5.79
C ILE A 196 3.21 3.78 5.02
N MET A 197 2.77 4.41 3.93
CA MET A 197 3.61 5.27 3.09
C MET A 197 4.10 6.51 3.86
N GLU A 198 3.32 7.05 4.78
CA GLU A 198 3.70 8.18 5.63
C GLU A 198 4.85 7.84 6.59
N GLU A 199 4.90 6.62 7.11
CA GLU A 199 5.98 6.14 7.99
C GLU A 199 7.30 5.86 7.26
N LEU A 200 7.30 5.79 5.91
CA LEU A 200 8.46 5.41 5.10
C LEU A 200 9.35 6.60 4.73
N SER A 201 10.64 6.30 4.48
CA SER A 201 11.55 7.26 3.86
C SER A 201 11.10 7.60 2.41
N PRO A 202 11.50 8.77 1.88
CA PRO A 202 11.12 9.15 0.50
C PRO A 202 11.52 8.15 -0.59
N VAL A 203 12.63 7.41 -0.39
CA VAL A 203 13.11 6.39 -1.34
C VAL A 203 12.23 5.13 -1.28
N GLU A 204 11.90 4.69 -0.08
CA GLU A 204 11.06 3.51 0.15
C GLU A 204 9.62 3.77 -0.33
N ARG A 205 9.07 4.95 -0.04
CA ARG A 205 7.75 5.40 -0.52
C ARG A 205 7.69 5.36 -2.05
N GLN A 206 8.68 5.94 -2.73
CA GLN A 206 8.76 5.91 -4.19
C GLN A 206 8.86 4.47 -4.73
N SER A 207 9.57 3.59 -4.02
CA SER A 207 9.65 2.17 -4.39
C SER A 207 8.29 1.49 -4.31
N ILE A 208 7.47 1.78 -3.31
CA ILE A 208 6.12 1.24 -3.19
C ILE A 208 5.25 1.73 -4.35
N VAL A 209 5.13 3.04 -4.56
CA VAL A 209 4.34 3.62 -5.66
C VAL A 209 4.73 3.02 -7.02
N ASN A 210 6.03 2.84 -7.25
CA ASN A 210 6.51 2.23 -8.48
C ASN A 210 6.20 0.72 -8.61
N SER A 211 5.78 0.04 -7.55
CA SER A 211 5.47 -1.39 -7.54
C SER A 211 3.97 -1.70 -7.60
N LEU A 212 3.13 -0.70 -7.40
CA LEU A 212 1.67 -0.78 -7.51
C LEU A 212 1.23 -0.60 -8.97
N ASP A 213 0.03 -1.06 -9.28
CA ASP A 213 -0.70 -0.64 -10.47
C ASP A 213 -1.19 0.81 -10.30
N GLU A 214 -1.59 1.43 -11.40
CA GLU A 214 -1.94 2.84 -11.47
C GLU A 214 -3.13 3.18 -10.58
N GLU A 215 -4.21 2.38 -10.61
CA GLU A 215 -5.44 2.54 -9.81
C GLU A 215 -5.12 2.48 -8.31
N THR A 216 -4.44 1.43 -7.86
CA THR A 216 -4.04 1.30 -6.43
C THR A 216 -3.10 2.43 -6.00
N ALA A 217 -2.22 2.89 -6.87
CA ALA A 217 -1.32 4.00 -6.58
C ALA A 217 -2.07 5.33 -6.47
N ALA A 218 -3.04 5.58 -7.35
CA ALA A 218 -3.91 6.74 -7.34
C ALA A 218 -4.68 6.85 -6.02
N ASP A 219 -5.40 5.78 -5.66
CA ASP A 219 -6.16 5.69 -4.41
C ASP A 219 -5.29 5.93 -3.18
N ALA A 220 -4.11 5.29 -3.13
CA ALA A 220 -3.20 5.45 -1.99
C ALA A 220 -2.59 6.85 -1.90
N ILE A 221 -2.29 7.49 -3.02
CA ILE A 221 -1.76 8.86 -3.05
C ILE A 221 -2.85 9.86 -2.66
N ALA A 222 -4.10 9.66 -3.09
CA ALA A 222 -5.22 10.53 -2.72
C ALA A 222 -5.41 10.63 -1.18
N GLU A 223 -5.18 9.53 -0.47
CA GLU A 223 -5.30 9.47 1.00
C GLU A 223 -4.11 10.06 1.79
N LEU A 224 -2.95 10.32 1.14
CA LEU A 224 -1.80 10.94 1.79
C LEU A 224 -2.07 12.41 2.16
N ASP A 225 -1.30 12.94 3.12
CA ASP A 225 -1.28 14.40 3.33
C ASP A 225 -0.79 15.15 2.06
N LYS A 226 -1.33 16.35 1.80
CA LYS A 226 -1.07 17.16 0.58
C LYS A 226 0.43 17.36 0.29
N ARG A 227 1.24 17.50 1.34
CA ARG A 227 2.70 17.67 1.20
C ARG A 227 3.36 16.39 0.69
N LEU A 228 2.92 15.23 1.17
CA LEU A 228 3.48 13.95 0.74
C LEU A 228 2.99 13.56 -0.64
N GLN A 229 1.74 13.87 -0.99
CA GLN A 229 1.21 13.74 -2.36
C GLN A 229 2.14 14.46 -3.36
N THR A 230 2.39 15.76 -3.12
CA THR A 230 3.29 16.58 -3.95
C THR A 230 4.69 15.97 -4.04
N GLN A 231 5.30 15.58 -2.91
CA GLN A 231 6.65 14.99 -2.89
C GLN A 231 6.77 13.66 -3.64
N VAL A 232 5.71 12.87 -3.68
CA VAL A 232 5.66 11.61 -4.43
C VAL A 232 5.59 11.89 -5.92
N VAL A 233 4.64 12.72 -6.34
CA VAL A 233 4.37 12.99 -7.76
C VAL A 233 5.49 13.81 -8.42
N GLU A 234 6.13 14.72 -7.71
CA GLU A 234 7.32 15.46 -8.20
C GLU A 234 8.48 14.56 -8.63
N LYS A 235 8.57 13.33 -8.08
CA LYS A 235 9.66 12.39 -8.35
C LYS A 235 9.33 11.31 -9.38
N LEU A 236 8.10 11.24 -9.82
CA LEU A 236 7.69 10.33 -10.89
C LEU A 236 8.12 10.91 -12.25
N ASP A 237 8.30 10.06 -13.25
CA ASP A 237 8.37 10.51 -14.63
C ASP A 237 7.02 11.11 -15.05
N PRO A 238 6.96 12.15 -15.93
CA PRO A 238 5.71 12.80 -16.31
C PRO A 238 4.65 11.84 -16.83
N GLU A 239 5.01 10.91 -17.73
CA GLU A 239 4.15 9.86 -18.27
C GLU A 239 3.53 9.02 -17.13
N LYS A 240 4.34 8.50 -16.22
CA LYS A 240 3.83 7.71 -15.09
C LYS A 240 3.00 8.53 -14.10
N ALA A 241 3.31 9.80 -13.92
CA ALA A 241 2.50 10.69 -13.09
C ALA A 241 1.12 10.94 -13.72
N ALA A 242 1.08 11.10 -15.04
CA ALA A 242 -0.17 11.24 -15.80
C ALA A 242 -1.02 9.96 -15.69
N ASP A 243 -0.42 8.77 -15.95
CA ASP A 243 -1.09 7.47 -15.82
C ASP A 243 -1.73 7.25 -14.43
N ILE A 244 -1.08 7.71 -13.36
CA ILE A 244 -1.62 7.60 -12.00
C ILE A 244 -2.70 8.66 -11.75
N ILE A 245 -2.50 9.90 -12.21
CA ILE A 245 -3.42 11.00 -11.95
C ILE A 245 -4.72 10.84 -12.74
N GLU A 246 -4.70 10.22 -13.92
CA GLU A 246 -5.91 9.94 -14.69
C GLU A 246 -6.85 8.92 -14.00
N GLU A 247 -6.30 8.05 -13.13
CA GLU A 247 -7.08 7.12 -12.30
C GLU A 247 -7.63 7.76 -11.02
N MET A 248 -7.23 9.02 -10.70
CA MET A 248 -7.79 9.77 -9.58
C MET A 248 -9.14 10.38 -9.94
N ARG A 249 -9.95 10.68 -8.93
CA ARG A 249 -11.13 11.52 -9.13
C ARG A 249 -10.70 12.89 -9.67
N PRO A 250 -11.49 13.51 -10.59
CA PRO A 250 -11.13 14.79 -11.20
C PRO A 250 -10.84 15.92 -10.20
N ASP A 251 -11.58 16.01 -9.09
CA ASP A 251 -11.36 16.97 -8.02
C ASP A 251 -10.05 16.73 -7.26
N GLU A 252 -9.73 15.48 -6.94
CA GLU A 252 -8.48 15.10 -6.29
C GLU A 252 -7.27 15.34 -7.19
N ALA A 253 -7.39 14.99 -8.48
CA ALA A 253 -6.39 15.25 -9.50
C ALA A 253 -6.09 16.75 -9.65
N ALA A 254 -7.16 17.58 -9.72
CA ALA A 254 -7.03 19.02 -9.80
C ALA A 254 -6.36 19.60 -8.53
N ASP A 255 -6.79 19.18 -7.35
CA ASP A 255 -6.20 19.58 -6.07
C ASP A 255 -4.72 19.25 -5.98
N LEU A 256 -4.33 18.03 -6.37
CA LEU A 256 -2.93 17.60 -6.39
C LEU A 256 -2.11 18.46 -7.36
N LEU A 257 -2.57 18.64 -8.60
CA LEU A 257 -1.88 19.41 -9.63
C LEU A 257 -1.78 20.90 -9.29
N ALA A 258 -2.78 21.46 -8.59
CA ALA A 258 -2.73 22.84 -8.09
C ALA A 258 -1.65 23.06 -7.02
N ASN A 259 -1.23 22.00 -6.31
CA ASN A 259 -0.17 22.05 -5.30
C ASN A 259 1.25 21.83 -5.86
N LEU A 260 1.39 21.49 -7.15
CA LEU A 260 2.67 21.35 -7.84
C LEU A 260 3.17 22.72 -8.36
N ALA A 261 4.46 22.79 -8.71
CA ALA A 261 4.96 23.90 -9.49
C ALA A 261 4.24 23.98 -10.85
N PRO A 262 3.89 25.19 -11.34
CA PRO A 262 3.10 25.33 -12.57
C PRO A 262 3.68 24.61 -13.79
N GLU A 263 5.01 24.62 -13.92
CA GLU A 263 5.72 23.95 -15.01
C GLU A 263 5.54 22.43 -14.91
N ARG A 264 5.61 21.89 -13.69
CA ARG A 264 5.47 20.46 -13.43
C ARG A 264 4.03 19.99 -13.65
N SER A 265 3.05 20.77 -13.18
CA SER A 265 1.62 20.53 -13.42
C SER A 265 1.33 20.46 -14.93
N GLN A 266 1.86 21.39 -15.70
CA GLN A 266 1.65 21.43 -17.16
C GLN A 266 2.32 20.24 -17.86
N GLU A 267 3.56 19.86 -17.47
CA GLU A 267 4.23 18.67 -18.01
C GLU A 267 3.37 17.40 -17.85
N ILE A 268 2.74 17.23 -16.69
CA ILE A 268 1.88 16.06 -16.42
C ILE A 268 0.60 16.14 -17.24
N ILE A 269 -0.06 17.30 -17.27
CA ILE A 269 -1.29 17.49 -18.05
C ILE A 269 -1.07 17.25 -19.56
N ASP A 270 0.09 17.61 -20.08
CA ASP A 270 0.43 17.41 -21.49
C ASP A 270 0.57 15.91 -21.86
N GLU A 271 0.86 15.03 -20.88
CA GLU A 271 0.93 13.57 -21.05
C GLU A 271 -0.42 12.87 -20.81
N MET A 272 -1.40 13.56 -20.20
CA MET A 272 -2.73 12.98 -19.94
C MET A 272 -3.56 12.85 -21.23
N PRO A 273 -4.50 11.86 -21.32
CA PRO A 273 -5.47 11.80 -22.41
C PRO A 273 -6.32 13.08 -22.50
N GLY A 274 -6.69 13.47 -23.72
CA GLY A 274 -7.27 14.78 -23.95
C GLY A 274 -8.60 15.07 -23.24
N ARG A 275 -9.38 14.05 -22.89
CA ARG A 275 -10.63 14.19 -22.12
C ARG A 275 -10.35 14.47 -20.66
N GLU A 276 -9.55 13.63 -20.01
CA GLU A 276 -9.20 13.72 -18.60
C GLU A 276 -8.40 15.01 -18.34
N ALA A 277 -7.45 15.34 -19.21
CA ALA A 277 -6.72 16.62 -19.18
C ALA A 277 -7.66 17.83 -19.22
N HIS A 278 -8.70 17.78 -20.06
CA HIS A 278 -9.67 18.88 -20.17
C HIS A 278 -10.52 19.03 -18.90
N GLU A 279 -11.01 17.93 -18.34
CA GLU A 279 -11.80 17.91 -17.11
C GLU A 279 -11.01 18.52 -15.94
N VAL A 280 -9.77 18.07 -15.75
CA VAL A 280 -8.87 18.61 -14.72
C VAL A 280 -8.54 20.09 -14.95
N GLN A 281 -8.27 20.51 -16.20
CA GLN A 281 -8.02 21.92 -16.54
C GLN A 281 -9.22 22.81 -16.27
N GLU A 282 -10.44 22.33 -16.43
CA GLU A 282 -11.63 23.09 -16.08
C GLU A 282 -11.76 23.28 -14.56
N LEU A 283 -11.48 22.23 -13.77
CA LEU A 283 -11.49 22.30 -12.31
C LEU A 283 -10.39 23.22 -11.76
N LEU A 284 -9.20 23.22 -12.35
CA LEU A 284 -8.09 24.12 -11.98
C LEU A 284 -8.40 25.62 -12.13
N ARG A 285 -9.51 26.00 -12.81
CA ARG A 285 -9.94 27.40 -12.92
C ARG A 285 -10.63 27.91 -11.66
N PHE A 286 -11.13 27.02 -10.81
CA PHE A 286 -11.80 27.38 -9.59
C PHE A 286 -10.85 27.53 -8.41
N GLU A 287 -11.15 28.46 -7.51
CA GLU A 287 -10.40 28.58 -6.26
C GLU A 287 -10.69 27.38 -5.36
N HIS A 288 -9.67 26.79 -4.75
CA HIS A 288 -9.76 25.59 -3.92
C HIS A 288 -10.79 25.70 -2.76
N ASP A 289 -11.00 26.91 -2.19
CA ASP A 289 -11.94 27.18 -1.09
C ASP A 289 -13.37 27.52 -1.57
N THR A 290 -13.72 27.14 -2.80
CA THR A 290 -15.06 27.38 -3.38
C THR A 290 -15.76 26.06 -3.73
N ALA A 291 -17.08 26.15 -3.97
CA ALA A 291 -17.87 25.00 -4.39
C ALA A 291 -17.35 24.38 -5.70
N GLY A 292 -16.86 25.20 -6.61
CA GLY A 292 -16.23 24.73 -7.86
C GLY A 292 -14.92 23.97 -7.64
N GLY A 293 -14.10 24.40 -6.64
CA GLY A 293 -12.88 23.70 -6.26
C GLY A 293 -13.11 22.45 -5.41
N MET A 294 -14.32 22.28 -4.86
CA MET A 294 -14.70 21.10 -4.06
C MET A 294 -15.52 20.07 -4.87
N MET A 295 -15.98 20.43 -6.07
CA MET A 295 -16.90 19.57 -6.81
C MET A 295 -16.20 18.48 -7.61
N ASN A 296 -16.84 17.32 -7.67
CA ASN A 296 -16.52 16.28 -8.63
C ASN A 296 -17.41 16.41 -9.87
N THR A 297 -16.85 16.20 -11.05
CA THR A 297 -17.55 16.22 -12.35
C THR A 297 -18.10 14.85 -12.75
N GLU A 298 -17.69 13.77 -12.11
CA GLU A 298 -18.18 12.41 -12.33
C GLU A 298 -19.56 12.20 -11.69
N VAL A 299 -20.57 12.83 -12.28
CA VAL A 299 -21.95 12.79 -11.79
C VAL A 299 -22.88 12.13 -12.80
N VAL A 300 -23.84 11.36 -12.32
CA VAL A 300 -24.88 10.79 -13.17
C VAL A 300 -26.00 11.80 -13.38
N ILE A 301 -26.10 12.34 -14.59
CA ILE A 301 -27.13 13.29 -15.00
C ILE A 301 -28.04 12.62 -16.00
N VAL A 302 -29.36 12.66 -15.78
CA VAL A 302 -30.38 12.06 -16.67
C VAL A 302 -31.56 13.00 -16.87
N ALA A 303 -32.32 12.79 -17.95
CA ALA A 303 -33.55 13.52 -18.19
C ALA A 303 -34.61 13.19 -17.10
N GLU A 304 -35.37 14.18 -16.66
CA GLU A 304 -36.43 14.02 -15.65
C GLU A 304 -37.56 13.08 -16.08
N ASP A 305 -37.78 12.92 -17.40
CA ASP A 305 -38.77 12.04 -18.00
C ASP A 305 -38.23 10.62 -18.28
N ALA A 306 -36.94 10.36 -18.04
CA ALA A 306 -36.37 9.02 -18.12
C ALA A 306 -37.04 8.07 -17.11
N THR A 307 -37.15 6.79 -17.49
CA THR A 307 -37.65 5.75 -16.60
C THR A 307 -36.57 5.21 -15.67
N ARG A 308 -36.97 4.65 -14.54
CA ARG A 308 -36.05 3.96 -13.64
C ARG A 308 -35.25 2.85 -14.34
N GLY A 309 -35.89 2.11 -15.26
CA GLY A 309 -35.24 1.06 -16.05
C GLY A 309 -34.08 1.61 -16.87
N GLU A 310 -34.31 2.69 -17.62
CA GLU A 310 -33.28 3.36 -18.45
C GLU A 310 -32.10 3.84 -17.60
N VAL A 311 -32.36 4.40 -16.42
CA VAL A 311 -31.30 4.90 -15.53
C VAL A 311 -30.47 3.73 -14.95
N VAL A 312 -31.11 2.65 -14.54
CA VAL A 312 -30.38 1.46 -14.05
C VAL A 312 -29.56 0.81 -15.16
N ASP A 313 -30.08 0.78 -16.39
CA ASP A 313 -29.32 0.27 -17.53
C ASP A 313 -28.16 1.21 -17.87
N TYR A 314 -28.35 2.54 -17.81
CA TYR A 314 -27.27 3.49 -17.95
C TYR A 314 -26.13 3.23 -16.96
N ILE A 315 -26.44 3.13 -15.64
CA ILE A 315 -25.46 2.84 -14.58
C ILE A 315 -24.77 1.49 -14.79
N ARG A 316 -25.49 0.48 -15.32
CA ARG A 316 -24.95 -0.86 -15.56
C ARG A 316 -23.99 -0.93 -16.74
N PHE A 317 -24.23 -0.16 -17.78
CA PHE A 317 -23.49 -0.25 -19.04
C PHE A 317 -22.44 0.86 -19.24
N HIS A 318 -22.38 1.82 -18.33
CA HIS A 318 -21.36 2.86 -18.29
C HIS A 318 -20.48 2.68 -17.06
N ASP A 319 -19.24 3.10 -17.15
CA ASP A 319 -18.29 3.04 -16.06
C ASP A 319 -18.58 4.15 -15.05
N VAL A 320 -19.56 3.87 -14.17
CA VAL A 320 -20.00 4.81 -13.13
C VAL A 320 -19.37 4.40 -11.81
N PRO A 321 -18.67 5.29 -11.09
CA PRO A 321 -18.09 5.00 -9.79
C PRO A 321 -19.19 4.75 -8.75
N LEU A 322 -19.54 3.48 -8.54
CA LEU A 322 -20.68 3.07 -7.71
C LEU A 322 -20.53 3.46 -6.24
N ASP A 323 -19.31 3.52 -5.73
CA ASP A 323 -19.01 3.84 -4.34
C ASP A 323 -19.34 5.31 -4.00
N GLN A 324 -19.41 6.17 -5.01
CA GLN A 324 -19.71 7.61 -4.88
C GLN A 324 -21.13 7.96 -5.34
N LEU A 325 -21.85 6.99 -5.91
CA LEU A 325 -23.17 7.22 -6.51
C LEU A 325 -24.28 7.26 -5.45
N ASP A 326 -24.42 8.38 -4.74
CA ASP A 326 -25.52 8.60 -3.79
C ASP A 326 -26.82 9.06 -4.46
N ASN A 327 -26.71 9.93 -5.49
CA ASN A 327 -27.84 10.57 -6.16
C ASN A 327 -27.65 10.59 -7.67
N VAL A 328 -28.77 10.55 -8.38
CA VAL A 328 -28.87 10.82 -9.82
C VAL A 328 -29.47 12.22 -9.98
N ILE A 329 -28.81 13.09 -10.74
CA ILE A 329 -29.24 14.48 -11.01
C ILE A 329 -30.22 14.48 -12.18
N LEU A 330 -31.31 15.22 -12.05
CA LEU A 330 -32.36 15.33 -13.07
C LEU A 330 -32.28 16.67 -13.77
N ILE A 331 -32.36 16.64 -15.10
CA ILE A 331 -32.43 17.83 -15.96
C ILE A 331 -33.65 17.79 -16.87
N ASP A 332 -34.09 18.97 -17.30
CA ASP A 332 -35.07 19.09 -18.37
C ASP A 332 -34.40 19.10 -19.76
N ARG A 333 -35.21 19.41 -20.80
CA ARG A 333 -34.76 19.47 -22.20
C ARG A 333 -33.76 20.58 -22.49
N ASP A 334 -33.73 21.63 -21.64
CA ASP A 334 -32.80 22.75 -21.75
C ASP A 334 -31.55 22.53 -20.86
N SER A 335 -31.38 21.30 -20.33
CA SER A 335 -30.33 20.90 -19.41
C SER A 335 -30.36 21.61 -18.04
N VAL A 336 -31.47 22.23 -17.68
CA VAL A 336 -31.65 22.92 -16.40
C VAL A 336 -31.96 21.91 -15.31
N LEU A 337 -31.34 22.07 -14.11
CA LEU A 337 -31.56 21.25 -12.93
C LEU A 337 -33.02 21.21 -12.52
N ARG A 338 -33.62 20.01 -12.40
CA ARG A 338 -35.01 19.78 -11.98
C ARG A 338 -35.14 19.03 -10.66
N GLY A 339 -34.07 18.44 -10.19
CA GLY A 339 -34.06 17.73 -8.92
C GLY A 339 -32.99 16.67 -8.85
N LYS A 340 -33.11 15.83 -7.86
CA LYS A 340 -32.25 14.66 -7.69
C LYS A 340 -33.02 13.48 -7.12
N VAL A 341 -32.58 12.27 -7.43
CA VAL A 341 -33.15 11.02 -6.89
C VAL A 341 -32.06 10.23 -6.19
N ARG A 342 -32.28 9.87 -4.94
CA ARG A 342 -31.36 8.97 -4.23
C ARG A 342 -31.37 7.58 -4.90
N VAL A 343 -30.18 7.01 -5.13
CA VAL A 343 -30.03 5.67 -5.72
C VAL A 343 -30.81 4.62 -4.92
N SER A 344 -30.88 4.74 -3.61
CA SER A 344 -31.69 3.85 -2.76
C SER A 344 -33.20 3.85 -3.10
N ARG A 345 -33.75 4.91 -3.69
CA ARG A 345 -35.15 4.93 -4.15
C ARG A 345 -35.36 4.09 -5.41
N LEU A 346 -34.34 3.97 -6.25
CA LEU A 346 -34.41 3.16 -7.47
C LEU A 346 -34.65 1.66 -7.16
N LEU A 347 -34.21 1.22 -5.96
CA LEU A 347 -34.41 -0.17 -5.52
C LEU A 347 -35.89 -0.54 -5.29
N LEU A 348 -36.72 0.45 -4.94
CA LEU A 348 -38.13 0.25 -4.59
C LEU A 348 -39.09 0.72 -5.68
N ALA A 349 -38.58 1.36 -6.75
CA ALA A 349 -39.38 1.91 -7.83
C ALA A 349 -39.67 0.86 -8.91
N ASP A 350 -40.82 0.99 -9.56
CA ASP A 350 -41.15 0.16 -10.72
C ASP A 350 -40.29 0.56 -11.94
N THR A 351 -40.02 -0.41 -12.83
CA THR A 351 -39.12 -0.22 -13.99
C THR A 351 -39.58 0.94 -14.90
N GLU A 352 -40.89 1.08 -15.11
CA GLU A 352 -41.49 2.10 -15.97
C GLU A 352 -41.77 3.45 -15.24
N GLN A 353 -41.47 3.53 -13.94
CA GLN A 353 -41.66 4.74 -13.15
C GLN A 353 -40.68 5.82 -13.57
N ARG A 354 -41.19 7.04 -13.78
CA ARG A 354 -40.38 8.18 -14.22
C ARG A 354 -39.55 8.73 -13.07
N MET A 355 -38.36 9.22 -13.40
CA MET A 355 -37.43 9.79 -12.42
C MET A 355 -37.99 11.05 -11.73
N SER A 356 -38.79 11.87 -12.46
CA SER A 356 -39.50 13.02 -11.89
C SER A 356 -40.47 12.65 -10.75
N GLU A 357 -41.08 11.48 -10.80
CA GLU A 357 -42.00 10.98 -9.73
C GLU A 357 -41.25 10.49 -8.49
N LEU A 358 -39.96 10.14 -8.66
CA LEU A 358 -39.06 9.68 -7.59
C LEU A 358 -38.27 10.85 -6.97
N SER A 359 -38.28 12.01 -7.63
CA SER A 359 -37.53 13.17 -7.15
C SER A 359 -38.04 13.64 -5.78
N THR A 360 -37.13 14.21 -5.01
CA THR A 360 -37.45 14.99 -3.82
C THR A 360 -37.53 16.46 -4.21
N ASP A 361 -38.57 17.17 -3.76
CA ASP A 361 -38.79 18.58 -4.05
C ASP A 361 -37.73 19.55 -3.48
N GLU A 362 -36.66 19.04 -2.92
CA GLU A 362 -35.57 19.87 -2.38
C GLU A 362 -34.63 20.31 -3.49
N HIS A 363 -34.86 21.49 -4.02
CA HIS A 363 -34.01 22.17 -5.01
C HIS A 363 -32.84 22.90 -4.32
N VAL A 364 -32.03 22.17 -3.52
CA VAL A 364 -30.83 22.76 -2.92
C VAL A 364 -29.66 22.51 -3.88
N PHE A 365 -29.08 23.60 -4.35
CA PHE A 365 -27.89 23.64 -5.21
C PHE A 365 -26.99 24.81 -4.82
N VAL A 366 -25.81 24.90 -5.38
CA VAL A 366 -24.85 25.99 -5.13
C VAL A 366 -24.19 26.44 -6.43
N ARG A 367 -23.69 27.67 -6.46
CA ARG A 367 -22.87 28.22 -7.54
C ARG A 367 -21.40 27.87 -7.31
N PRO A 368 -20.57 27.72 -8.38
CA PRO A 368 -19.17 27.36 -8.23
C PRO A 368 -18.36 28.38 -7.41
N GLU A 369 -18.76 29.66 -7.39
CA GLU A 369 -18.06 30.71 -6.64
C GLU A 369 -18.43 30.74 -5.14
N ALA A 370 -19.44 29.99 -4.71
CA ALA A 370 -19.83 29.93 -3.30
C ALA A 370 -18.67 29.41 -2.44
N LYS A 371 -18.41 30.05 -1.32
CA LYS A 371 -17.30 29.68 -0.46
C LYS A 371 -17.61 28.40 0.33
N GLN A 372 -16.58 27.63 0.64
CA GLN A 372 -16.66 26.35 1.38
C GLN A 372 -17.51 26.45 2.66
N LYS A 373 -17.50 27.58 3.36
CA LYS A 373 -18.32 27.79 4.56
C LYS A 373 -19.83 27.70 4.25
N GLU A 374 -20.26 28.25 3.14
CA GLU A 374 -21.67 28.19 2.70
C GLU A 374 -22.02 26.74 2.33
N VAL A 375 -21.10 26.03 1.67
CA VAL A 375 -21.26 24.60 1.36
C VAL A 375 -21.46 23.80 2.64
N PHE A 376 -20.61 23.98 3.65
CA PHE A 376 -20.70 23.28 4.94
C PHE A 376 -22.02 23.58 5.67
N GLU A 377 -22.47 24.86 5.67
CA GLU A 377 -23.74 25.25 6.25
C GLU A 377 -24.94 24.57 5.56
N LEU A 378 -24.91 24.43 4.23
CA LEU A 378 -25.94 23.72 3.47
C LEU A 378 -25.96 22.22 3.79
N PHE A 379 -24.81 21.57 3.86
CA PHE A 379 -24.71 20.15 4.22
C PHE A 379 -25.29 19.89 5.63
N ASP A 380 -24.91 20.69 6.62
CA ASP A 380 -25.41 20.58 7.99
C ASP A 380 -26.91 20.87 8.07
N LYS A 381 -27.36 21.99 7.50
CA LYS A 381 -28.73 22.45 7.58
C LYS A 381 -29.75 21.49 6.96
N TYR A 382 -29.40 20.89 5.82
CA TYR A 382 -30.29 20.02 5.06
C TYR A 382 -29.95 18.54 5.17
N ASN A 383 -28.92 18.19 5.97
CA ASN A 383 -28.41 16.84 6.12
C ASN A 383 -28.16 16.16 4.76
N LEU A 384 -27.42 16.87 3.89
CA LEU A 384 -27.18 16.45 2.52
C LEU A 384 -26.15 15.31 2.47
N ARG A 385 -26.24 14.48 1.44
CA ARG A 385 -25.19 13.54 1.04
C ARG A 385 -24.45 14.01 -0.19
N SER A 386 -25.16 14.70 -1.09
CA SER A 386 -24.55 15.40 -2.21
C SER A 386 -25.29 16.71 -2.50
N LEU A 387 -24.54 17.69 -3.01
CA LEU A 387 -25.00 19.04 -3.34
C LEU A 387 -24.64 19.35 -4.80
N PRO A 388 -25.62 19.46 -5.72
CA PRO A 388 -25.35 19.86 -7.09
C PRO A 388 -24.72 21.25 -7.17
N VAL A 389 -23.70 21.39 -8.02
CA VAL A 389 -23.12 22.67 -8.42
C VAL A 389 -23.65 23.02 -9.80
N VAL A 390 -24.16 24.24 -9.99
CA VAL A 390 -24.79 24.65 -11.24
C VAL A 390 -24.19 25.94 -11.79
N ASP A 391 -24.15 26.06 -13.11
CA ASP A 391 -23.73 27.26 -13.82
C ASP A 391 -24.79 28.39 -13.75
N ASP A 392 -24.52 29.56 -14.36
CA ASP A 392 -25.41 30.73 -14.36
C ASP A 392 -26.77 30.43 -14.99
N GLU A 393 -26.86 29.46 -15.90
CA GLU A 393 -28.11 29.01 -16.54
C GLU A 393 -28.83 27.93 -15.72
N ASN A 394 -28.37 27.59 -14.51
CA ASN A 394 -28.83 26.50 -13.63
C ASN A 394 -28.63 25.10 -14.23
N ARG A 395 -27.64 24.89 -15.09
CA ARG A 395 -27.26 23.56 -15.57
C ARG A 395 -26.26 22.94 -14.62
N PRO A 396 -26.41 21.66 -14.23
CA PRO A 396 -25.46 21.00 -13.34
C PRO A 396 -24.11 20.80 -14.06
N ILE A 397 -23.05 21.25 -13.38
CA ILE A 397 -21.66 21.12 -13.85
C ILE A 397 -20.84 20.15 -12.99
N GLY A 398 -21.37 19.73 -11.84
CA GLY A 398 -20.76 18.80 -10.92
C GLY A 398 -21.61 18.63 -9.65
N ALA A 399 -21.08 17.92 -8.69
CA ALA A 399 -21.65 17.82 -7.36
C ALA A 399 -20.56 17.72 -6.30
N ILE A 400 -20.87 18.18 -5.09
CA ILE A 400 -20.03 18.00 -3.90
C ILE A 400 -20.65 16.89 -3.07
N THR A 401 -19.85 15.95 -2.57
CA THR A 401 -20.31 14.87 -1.72
C THR A 401 -19.97 15.13 -0.24
N VAL A 402 -20.48 14.31 0.67
CA VAL A 402 -20.20 14.48 2.12
C VAL A 402 -18.75 14.18 2.46
N ASP A 403 -18.12 13.28 1.76
CA ASP A 403 -16.70 12.91 1.91
C ASP A 403 -15.78 14.05 1.48
N ASP A 404 -16.09 14.77 0.39
CA ASP A 404 -15.36 15.99 0.00
C ASP A 404 -15.44 17.06 1.12
N VAL A 405 -16.64 17.25 1.68
CA VAL A 405 -16.82 18.16 2.82
C VAL A 405 -15.98 17.75 4.02
N VAL A 406 -15.96 16.45 4.36
CA VAL A 406 -15.16 15.93 5.49
C VAL A 406 -13.67 16.11 5.24
N SER A 407 -13.19 15.84 4.03
CA SER A 407 -11.79 16.03 3.63
C SER A 407 -11.34 17.48 3.71
N HIS A 408 -12.16 18.42 3.20
CA HIS A 408 -11.92 19.85 3.33
C HIS A 408 -11.95 20.34 4.77
N MET A 409 -12.88 19.84 5.61
CA MET A 409 -12.92 20.17 7.04
C MET A 409 -11.68 19.67 7.77
N ARG A 410 -11.17 18.47 7.45
CA ARG A 410 -9.93 17.91 8.03
C ARG A 410 -8.72 18.79 7.73
N ALA A 411 -8.67 19.37 6.54
CA ALA A 411 -7.58 20.28 6.13
C ALA A 411 -7.57 21.63 6.88
N LEU A 412 -8.68 22.00 7.53
CA LEU A 412 -8.80 23.24 8.33
C LEU A 412 -8.43 23.04 9.81
N LEU A 413 -8.28 21.79 10.29
CA LEU A 413 -7.91 21.43 11.67
C LEU A 413 -6.41 21.30 11.84
#